data_70cb71a064fdf5b5c3e544454ee009e3
#
_entry.id   70cb71a064fdf5b5c3e544454ee009e3
#
_cell.length_a   1.000
_cell.length_b   1.000
_cell.length_c   1.000
_cell.angle_alpha   90.00
_cell.angle_beta   90.00
_cell.angle_gamma   90.00
#
_symmetry.space_group_name_H-M   'P 1'
#
loop_
_entity.id
_entity.type
_entity.pdbx_description
1 polymer ?
#
loop_
_entity_poly.entity_id
_entity_poly.type
_entity_poly.pdbx_seq_one_letter_code
_entity_poly.pdbx_strand_id
1 'polypeptide(L)'
;MNKFFHKPQNILFCLFLLISGCGGTKGNIHEAAVTADLAKLKRIVAHGVSVNQQDEKKLTALHIAAYHGQKDHIRFAKWLLENGADVSLKDYKGNTPADVAQERGNEDIAKILVRAALSGKGSKMSNESRQLIDGGTGLSEMINF
;
A
#
# COMPACT_ATOMS: atom_id res chain seq x y z
N MET A 1 16.37 -29.00 -47.74
CA MET A 1 16.91 -29.53 -46.49
C MET A 1 16.82 -28.43 -45.43
N ASN A 2 15.69 -28.30 -44.80
CA ASN A 2 15.44 -27.26 -43.81
C ASN A 2 15.47 -27.89 -42.43
N LYS A 3 16.56 -27.62 -41.73
CA LYS A 3 16.70 -27.95 -40.32
C LYS A 3 15.97 -26.91 -39.50
N PHE A 4 14.77 -27.20 -39.09
CA PHE A 4 14.06 -26.45 -38.04
C PHE A 4 14.77 -26.72 -36.72
N PHE A 5 15.62 -25.79 -36.30
CA PHE A 5 16.10 -25.71 -34.95
C PHE A 5 14.96 -25.11 -34.10
N HIS A 6 14.11 -25.95 -33.57
CA HIS A 6 13.26 -25.58 -32.47
C HIS A 6 14.11 -25.53 -31.20
N LYS A 7 14.43 -24.32 -30.76
CA LYS A 7 15.06 -24.11 -29.47
C LYS A 7 14.05 -24.48 -28.36
N PRO A 8 14.33 -25.47 -27.50
CA PRO A 8 13.48 -25.78 -26.37
C PRO A 8 13.90 -24.87 -25.20
N GLN A 9 13.66 -23.55 -25.32
CA GLN A 9 13.97 -22.64 -24.21
C GLN A 9 12.79 -22.42 -23.25
N ASN A 10 11.59 -22.89 -23.63
CA ASN A 10 10.41 -22.66 -22.80
C ASN A 10 10.16 -23.75 -21.73
N ILE A 11 10.77 -24.91 -21.88
CA ILE A 11 10.58 -26.01 -20.92
C ILE A 11 11.41 -25.78 -19.66
N LEU A 12 12.61 -25.20 -19.78
CA LEU A 12 13.44 -24.88 -18.65
C LEU A 12 12.86 -23.72 -17.81
N PHE A 13 12.20 -22.76 -18.47
CA PHE A 13 11.55 -21.64 -17.79
C PHE A 13 10.31 -22.06 -17.02
N CYS A 14 9.52 -23.01 -17.56
CA CYS A 14 8.38 -23.60 -16.84
C CYS A 14 8.84 -24.50 -15.68
N LEU A 15 9.96 -25.22 -15.83
CA LEU A 15 10.52 -26.06 -14.77
C LEU A 15 11.10 -25.20 -13.62
N PHE A 16 11.67 -24.03 -13.95
CA PHE A 16 12.17 -23.08 -12.96
C PHE A 16 11.02 -22.46 -12.14
N LEU A 17 9.85 -22.22 -12.76
CA LEU A 17 8.67 -21.73 -12.05
C LEU A 17 8.05 -22.79 -11.10
N LEU A 18 8.21 -24.09 -11.41
CA LEU A 18 7.71 -25.18 -10.57
C LEU A 18 8.61 -25.45 -9.36
N ILE A 19 9.91 -25.12 -9.43
CA ILE A 19 10.86 -25.31 -8.33
C ILE A 19 10.86 -24.09 -7.39
N SER A 20 10.45 -22.90 -7.86
CA SER A 20 10.26 -21.71 -7.03
C SER A 20 8.99 -21.72 -6.18
N GLY A 21 8.19 -22.77 -6.27
CA GLY A 21 6.88 -22.88 -5.64
C GLY A 21 6.86 -23.47 -4.24
N CYS A 22 7.97 -23.70 -3.58
CA CYS A 22 7.92 -24.27 -2.23
C CYS A 22 8.86 -23.55 -1.29
N GLY A 23 8.29 -22.81 -0.34
CA GLY A 23 8.95 -22.46 0.91
C GLY A 23 9.66 -21.12 0.98
N GLY A 24 9.37 -20.18 0.08
CA GLY A 24 9.57 -18.79 0.43
C GLY A 24 8.52 -18.43 1.49
N THR A 25 8.92 -18.23 2.72
CA THR A 25 8.09 -17.54 3.70
C THR A 25 7.61 -16.26 3.03
N LYS A 26 6.36 -16.26 2.53
CA LYS A 26 5.69 -15.01 2.12
C LYS A 26 5.76 -14.13 3.34
N GLY A 27 6.74 -13.23 3.39
CA GLY A 27 6.98 -12.40 4.55
C GLY A 27 5.66 -11.77 4.94
N ASN A 28 5.24 -11.95 6.18
CA ASN A 28 3.99 -11.40 6.64
C ASN A 28 4.13 -9.89 6.81
N ILE A 29 3.46 -9.12 5.96
CA ILE A 29 3.50 -7.66 6.02
C ILE A 29 3.00 -7.13 7.38
N HIS A 30 2.07 -7.85 8.02
CA HIS A 30 1.53 -7.51 9.33
C HIS A 30 2.59 -7.68 10.43
N GLU A 31 3.42 -8.73 10.35
CA GLU A 31 4.53 -8.91 11.27
C GLU A 31 5.59 -7.80 11.13
N ALA A 32 5.90 -7.40 9.89
CA ALA A 32 6.76 -6.26 9.65
C ALA A 32 6.18 -4.96 10.21
N ALA A 33 4.84 -4.81 10.20
CA ALA A 33 4.16 -3.66 10.76
C ALA A 33 4.17 -3.64 12.29
N VAL A 34 4.09 -4.79 12.95
CA VAL A 34 4.18 -4.88 14.43
C VAL A 34 5.57 -4.44 14.94
N THR A 35 6.61 -4.84 14.23
CA THR A 35 8.00 -4.52 14.59
C THR A 35 8.49 -3.20 14.01
N ALA A 36 7.68 -2.56 13.15
CA ALA A 36 8.04 -1.39 12.34
C ALA A 36 9.34 -1.59 11.51
N ASP A 37 9.62 -2.85 11.11
CA ASP A 37 10.79 -3.20 10.31
C ASP A 37 10.60 -2.79 8.85
N LEU A 38 11.09 -1.58 8.53
CA LEU A 38 11.02 -1.01 7.20
C LEU A 38 11.85 -1.80 6.17
N ALA A 39 12.96 -2.42 6.59
CA ALA A 39 13.79 -3.22 5.69
C ALA A 39 13.07 -4.52 5.30
N LYS A 40 12.43 -5.18 6.27
CA LYS A 40 11.58 -6.36 6.05
C LYS A 40 10.39 -6.01 5.15
N LEU A 41 9.71 -4.88 5.42
CA LEU A 41 8.60 -4.38 4.60
C LEU A 41 9.01 -4.21 3.13
N LYS A 42 10.11 -3.51 2.86
CA LYS A 42 10.60 -3.26 1.50
C LYS A 42 10.87 -4.55 0.74
N ARG A 43 11.48 -5.55 1.40
CA ARG A 43 11.72 -6.86 0.80
C ARG A 43 10.42 -7.59 0.47
N ILE A 44 9.46 -7.60 1.40
CA ILE A 44 8.16 -8.25 1.24
C ILE A 44 7.41 -7.67 0.04
N VAL A 45 7.36 -6.34 -0.06
CA VAL A 45 6.69 -5.64 -1.16
C VAL A 45 7.43 -5.84 -2.49
N ALA A 46 8.77 -5.88 -2.49
CA ALA A 46 9.57 -6.20 -3.67
C ALA A 46 9.30 -7.62 -4.20
N HIS A 47 8.90 -8.56 -3.34
CA HIS A 47 8.44 -9.90 -3.74
C HIS A 47 6.97 -9.96 -4.18
N GLY A 48 6.32 -8.82 -4.39
CA GLY A 48 4.98 -8.72 -4.96
C GLY A 48 3.83 -8.81 -3.94
N VAL A 49 4.12 -8.73 -2.65
CA VAL A 49 3.06 -8.67 -1.63
C VAL A 49 2.42 -7.28 -1.65
N SER A 50 1.09 -7.23 -1.68
CA SER A 50 0.36 -5.96 -1.68
C SER A 50 0.50 -5.23 -0.35
N VAL A 51 0.75 -3.93 -0.41
CA VAL A 51 0.74 -3.03 0.78
C VAL A 51 -0.64 -2.95 1.44
N ASN A 52 -1.69 -3.29 0.69
CA ASN A 52 -3.09 -3.28 1.13
C ASN A 52 -3.60 -4.67 1.54
N GLN A 53 -2.68 -5.63 1.74
CA GLN A 53 -3.07 -6.95 2.20
C GLN A 53 -3.76 -6.86 3.56
N GLN A 54 -4.93 -7.48 3.66
CA GLN A 54 -5.70 -7.60 4.89
C GLN A 54 -5.50 -8.97 5.52
N ASP A 55 -5.45 -9.02 6.85
CA ASP A 55 -5.47 -10.25 7.62
C ASP A 55 -6.92 -10.76 7.84
N GLU A 56 -7.08 -11.81 8.66
CA GLU A 56 -8.38 -12.39 9.01
C GLU A 56 -9.32 -11.38 9.69
N LYS A 57 -8.77 -10.36 10.36
CA LYS A 57 -9.50 -9.27 11.01
C LYS A 57 -9.64 -8.05 10.10
N LYS A 58 -9.37 -8.20 8.81
CA LYS A 58 -9.34 -7.10 7.83
C LYS A 58 -8.37 -5.97 8.19
N LEU A 59 -7.40 -6.23 9.07
CA LEU A 59 -6.36 -5.26 9.38
C LEU A 59 -5.35 -5.19 8.24
N THR A 60 -4.97 -3.98 7.83
CA THR A 60 -3.82 -3.74 6.97
C THR A 60 -2.59 -3.40 7.80
N ALA A 61 -1.41 -3.43 7.20
CA ALA A 61 -0.19 -2.96 7.85
C ALA A 61 -0.31 -1.51 8.36
N LEU A 62 -1.13 -0.69 7.68
CA LEU A 62 -1.40 0.69 8.07
C LEU A 62 -2.23 0.79 9.35
N HIS A 63 -3.22 -0.11 9.57
CA HIS A 63 -3.96 -0.20 10.83
C HIS A 63 -3.03 -0.53 12.02
N ILE A 64 -2.11 -1.47 11.81
CA ILE A 64 -1.16 -1.89 12.85
C ILE A 64 -0.20 -0.74 13.19
N ALA A 65 0.33 -0.04 12.19
CA ALA A 65 1.17 1.13 12.41
C ALA A 65 0.41 2.24 13.16
N ALA A 66 -0.87 2.47 12.82
CA ALA A 66 -1.75 3.42 13.48
C ALA A 66 -2.01 3.06 14.96
N TYR A 67 -2.17 1.77 15.24
CA TYR A 67 -2.37 1.25 16.60
C TYR A 67 -1.18 1.52 17.52
N HIS A 68 0.05 1.31 17.04
CA HIS A 68 1.26 1.48 17.83
C HIS A 68 1.72 2.94 17.94
N GLY A 69 1.64 3.72 16.87
CA GLY A 69 1.88 5.18 16.84
C GLY A 69 3.29 5.65 17.20
N GLN A 70 4.27 4.76 17.38
CA GLN A 70 5.65 5.12 17.71
C GLN A 70 6.37 5.77 16.52
N LYS A 71 7.50 6.43 16.76
CA LYS A 71 8.27 7.13 15.70
C LYS A 71 8.62 6.24 14.51
N ASP A 72 8.97 4.98 14.77
CA ASP A 72 9.31 4.02 13.72
C ASP A 72 8.06 3.56 12.95
N HIS A 73 6.92 3.42 13.63
CA HIS A 73 5.63 3.14 13.00
C HIS A 73 5.15 4.34 12.14
N ILE A 74 5.46 5.57 12.54
CA ILE A 74 5.18 6.75 11.72
C ILE A 74 6.00 6.73 10.41
N ARG A 75 7.29 6.36 10.49
CA ARG A 75 8.13 6.19 9.29
C ARG A 75 7.62 5.06 8.39
N PHE A 76 7.22 3.96 9.02
CA PHE A 76 6.63 2.80 8.36
C PHE A 76 5.33 3.17 7.63
N ALA A 77 4.42 3.89 8.30
CA ALA A 77 3.17 4.36 7.71
C ALA A 77 3.40 5.34 6.55
N LYS A 78 4.34 6.27 6.67
CA LYS A 78 4.70 7.18 5.57
C LYS A 78 5.16 6.42 4.34
N TRP A 79 6.02 5.43 4.51
CA TRP A 79 6.48 4.60 3.41
C TRP A 79 5.34 3.81 2.77
N LEU A 80 4.42 3.24 3.56
CA LEU A 80 3.23 2.56 3.05
C LEU A 80 2.37 3.50 2.19
N LEU A 81 2.14 4.74 2.65
CA LEU A 81 1.37 5.76 1.92
C LEU A 81 2.04 6.16 0.61
N GLU A 82 3.37 6.29 0.59
CA GLU A 82 4.15 6.57 -0.62
C GLU A 82 4.07 5.42 -1.64
N ASN A 83 3.84 4.20 -1.17
CA ASN A 83 3.71 3.00 -2.01
C ASN A 83 2.25 2.58 -2.27
N GLY A 84 1.30 3.48 -2.06
CA GLY A 84 -0.10 3.30 -2.44
C GLY A 84 -0.95 2.54 -1.42
N ALA A 85 -0.61 2.64 -0.13
CA ALA A 85 -1.49 2.14 0.92
C ALA A 85 -2.80 2.92 0.95
N ASP A 86 -3.92 2.19 0.99
CA ASP A 86 -5.25 2.76 1.00
C ASP A 86 -5.69 3.06 2.44
N VAL A 87 -5.90 4.35 2.73
CA VAL A 87 -6.32 4.85 4.04
C VAL A 87 -7.81 4.67 4.33
N SER A 88 -8.59 4.30 3.31
CA SER A 88 -10.04 4.13 3.41
C SER A 88 -10.47 2.70 3.75
N LEU A 89 -9.54 1.75 3.72
CA LEU A 89 -9.83 0.36 4.07
C LEU A 89 -10.25 0.27 5.53
N LYS A 90 -11.29 -0.53 5.77
CA LYS A 90 -11.87 -0.71 7.10
C LYS A 90 -11.51 -2.08 7.66
N ASP A 91 -11.26 -2.12 8.95
CA ASP A 91 -11.10 -3.36 9.70
C ASP A 91 -12.47 -4.05 9.94
N TYR A 92 -12.46 -5.18 10.68
CA TYR A 92 -13.67 -5.94 11.00
C TYR A 92 -14.68 -5.18 11.85
N LYS A 93 -14.25 -4.09 12.54
CA LYS A 93 -15.11 -3.20 13.35
C LYS A 93 -15.67 -2.04 12.54
N GLY A 94 -15.20 -1.86 11.30
CA GLY A 94 -15.55 -0.75 10.44
C GLY A 94 -14.67 0.48 10.62
N ASN A 95 -13.57 0.39 11.38
CA ASN A 95 -12.65 1.49 11.62
C ASN A 95 -11.63 1.61 10.48
N THR A 96 -11.33 2.84 10.09
CA THR A 96 -10.19 3.15 9.22
C THR A 96 -8.90 3.22 10.05
N PRO A 97 -7.70 3.16 9.42
CA PRO A 97 -6.45 3.38 10.16
C PRO A 97 -6.40 4.70 10.93
N ALA A 98 -7.05 5.76 10.42
CA ALA A 98 -7.13 7.05 11.11
C ALA A 98 -8.00 6.96 12.37
N ASP A 99 -9.13 6.25 12.32
CA ASP A 99 -9.99 6.01 13.48
C ASP A 99 -9.25 5.24 14.57
N VAL A 100 -8.50 4.19 14.17
CA VAL A 100 -7.66 3.41 15.10
C VAL A 100 -6.61 4.29 15.77
N ALA A 101 -5.95 5.18 15.02
CA ALA A 101 -4.97 6.10 15.58
C ALA A 101 -5.60 7.07 16.60
N GLN A 102 -6.81 7.58 16.32
CA GLN A 102 -7.55 8.45 17.22
C GLN A 102 -7.99 7.72 18.50
N GLU A 103 -8.54 6.50 18.37
CA GLU A 103 -8.91 5.67 19.52
C GLU A 103 -7.73 5.38 20.46
N ARG A 104 -6.51 5.32 19.90
CA ARG A 104 -5.28 5.08 20.66
C ARG A 104 -4.61 6.35 21.18
N GLY A 105 -5.10 7.53 20.80
CA GLY A 105 -4.48 8.81 21.15
C GLY A 105 -3.16 9.09 20.40
N ASN A 106 -2.92 8.39 19.29
CA ASN A 106 -1.73 8.52 18.46
C ASN A 106 -1.90 9.70 17.48
N GLU A 107 -1.91 10.92 18.00
CA GLU A 107 -2.23 12.12 17.21
C GLU A 107 -1.32 12.35 16.00
N ASP A 108 -0.02 12.08 16.14
CA ASP A 108 0.95 12.34 15.07
C ASP A 108 0.65 11.49 13.84
N ILE A 109 0.39 10.19 14.03
CA ILE A 109 0.05 9.32 12.92
C ILE A 109 -1.37 9.58 12.41
N ALA A 110 -2.33 9.92 13.30
CA ALA A 110 -3.68 10.30 12.90
C ALA A 110 -3.68 11.51 11.95
N LYS A 111 -2.93 12.57 12.27
CA LYS A 111 -2.77 13.76 11.42
C LYS A 111 -2.22 13.41 10.04
N ILE A 112 -1.26 12.49 9.97
CA ILE A 112 -0.66 12.03 8.70
C ILE A 112 -1.70 11.27 7.87
N LEU A 113 -2.45 10.36 8.49
CA LEU A 113 -3.46 9.55 7.82
C LEU A 113 -4.63 10.40 7.31
N VAL A 114 -5.13 11.33 8.12
CA VAL A 114 -6.18 12.27 7.69
C VAL A 114 -5.71 13.13 6.53
N ARG A 115 -4.48 13.66 6.59
CA ARG A 115 -3.90 14.42 5.48
C ARG A 115 -3.78 13.59 4.21
N ALA A 116 -3.37 12.32 4.32
CA ALA A 116 -3.29 11.41 3.19
C ALA A 116 -4.67 11.12 2.58
N ALA A 117 -5.71 10.95 3.41
CA ALA A 117 -7.09 10.79 2.97
C ALA A 117 -7.58 12.01 2.19
N LEU A 118 -7.32 13.22 2.70
CA LEU A 118 -7.72 14.48 2.05
C LEU A 118 -6.94 14.76 0.76
N SER A 119 -5.69 14.31 0.67
CA SER A 119 -4.84 14.51 -0.53
C SER A 119 -5.07 13.46 -1.62
N GLY A 120 -5.97 12.51 -1.41
CA GLY A 120 -6.25 11.41 -2.35
C GLY A 120 -5.06 10.44 -2.57
N LYS A 121 -4.02 10.51 -1.75
CA LYS A 121 -2.85 9.65 -1.89
C LYS A 121 -3.06 8.19 -1.47
N GLY A 122 -4.19 7.87 -0.90
CA GLY A 122 -4.54 6.52 -0.46
C GLY A 122 -5.61 5.82 -1.30
N SER A 123 -6.15 6.51 -2.28
CA SER A 123 -7.06 5.93 -3.26
C SER A 123 -6.37 5.93 -4.62
N LYS A 124 -6.28 4.78 -5.28
CA LYS A 124 -6.03 4.76 -6.73
C LYS A 124 -7.23 5.43 -7.38
N MET A 125 -7.24 6.76 -7.44
CA MET A 125 -8.07 7.43 -8.41
C MET A 125 -7.58 6.95 -9.78
N SER A 126 -8.44 6.24 -10.50
CA SER A 126 -8.23 5.94 -11.90
C SER A 126 -7.82 7.23 -12.61
N ASN A 127 -6.91 7.15 -13.56
CA ASN A 127 -6.40 8.32 -14.32
C ASN A 127 -7.52 9.20 -14.90
N GLU A 128 -8.73 8.70 -15.03
CA GLU A 128 -9.91 9.44 -15.48
C GLU A 128 -10.36 10.54 -14.52
N SER A 129 -10.19 10.36 -13.21
CA SER A 129 -10.58 11.38 -12.23
C SER A 129 -9.56 12.54 -12.12
N ARG A 130 -8.32 12.35 -12.58
CA ARG A 130 -7.31 13.41 -12.61
C ARG A 130 -7.55 14.44 -13.70
N GLN A 131 -8.15 14.06 -14.82
CA GLN A 131 -8.43 14.98 -15.93
C GLN A 131 -9.58 15.95 -15.63
N LEU A 132 -10.47 15.63 -14.68
CA LEU A 132 -11.60 16.49 -14.32
C LEU A 132 -11.21 17.65 -13.38
N ILE A 133 -10.03 17.57 -12.73
CA ILE A 133 -9.57 18.61 -11.78
C ILE A 133 -8.66 19.63 -12.47
N ASP A 134 -7.93 19.23 -13.52
CA ASP A 134 -7.05 20.13 -14.30
C ASP A 134 -7.80 20.95 -15.39
N GLY A 135 -9.10 20.69 -15.59
CA GLY A 135 -9.95 21.41 -16.53
C GLY A 135 -10.70 22.61 -15.98
N GLY A 136 -10.46 22.97 -14.73
CA GLY A 136 -11.13 24.09 -14.04
C GLY A 136 -10.46 25.44 -14.27
N THR A 137 -10.26 25.84 -15.50
CA THR A 137 -10.11 27.25 -15.85
C THR A 137 -11.47 27.91 -15.74
N GLY A 138 -11.71 28.67 -14.70
CA GLY A 138 -12.95 29.45 -14.67
C GLY A 138 -13.34 30.13 -13.37
N LEU A 139 -12.47 30.19 -12.35
CA LEU A 139 -12.82 30.90 -11.11
C LEU A 139 -11.88 32.06 -10.75
N SER A 140 -11.03 32.53 -11.67
CA SER A 140 -10.19 33.71 -11.43
C SER A 140 -10.74 35.03 -12.05
N GLU A 141 -11.93 35.02 -12.62
CA GLU A 141 -12.51 36.25 -13.24
C GLU A 141 -13.72 36.85 -12.54
N MET A 142 -13.98 36.48 -11.28
CA MET A 142 -15.13 37.10 -10.56
C MET A 142 -14.73 37.79 -9.25
N ILE A 143 -13.54 38.35 -9.17
CA ILE A 143 -13.19 39.29 -8.06
C ILE A 143 -12.56 40.54 -8.67
N ASN A 144 -13.35 41.31 -9.38
CA ASN A 144 -13.06 42.73 -9.66
C ASN A 144 -14.40 43.46 -9.71
N PHE A 145 -14.85 43.87 -8.56
CA PHE A 145 -15.66 45.06 -8.30
C PHE A 145 -15.34 45.59 -6.92
#